data_064041cffbb5013ada1c10371c30c9a2
#
_entry.id   064041cffbb5013ada1c10371c30c9a2
#
_cell.length_a   1.000
_cell.length_b   1.000
_cell.length_c   1.000
_cell.angle_alpha   90.00
_cell.angle_beta   90.00
_cell.angle_gamma   90.00
#
_symmetry.space_group_name_H-M   'P 1'
#
loop_
_entity.id
_entity.type
_entity.pdbx_description
1 polymer ?
#
loop_
_entity_poly.entity_id
_entity_poly.type
_entity_poly.pdbx_seq_one_letter_code
_entity_poly.pdbx_strand_id
1 'polypeptide(L)'
;MIIQQNIGQSFQSPIVRILLGAIAIALLYVLWREVRKIPAKLFTLMATAFVDMLGLLMIIPLLPFYVQTLGGSGFDVLGLHFGIGMIISFIVAAFTAAQLLSAPLWGRFSDRVGRRPTLLIALGASALAYLIFGFAHSLLVLFLSRIVQGAGGGTVGVIQAYVADSTDPKDRARALGWLSATTNLGVALGPVLGSFALKLGERDLMPGLATVRMGGAAPGIMAAGLCLLNMIFVARYLKESRDFTEQPQTGEVRRTSTQATWRVISHAREPASRLIWIYAIAIGAFQGSFAVLALFLNARFQVTKETIGYFFMYLGAISVFTRVLLLGRMVDWFGEANLSRLGIVLLAAGVLGMPLSGNLGMLALAVALIPLGTAFTFPCVTALLSRVIAARDRGLYMGMQQTYGGVSRIIAPLFFGWAFDHIGVSAPYYFSSAFLLATLSLGFGLDQYARPGRLIAPEAAGLKVKASEAATEEGET
;
A
#
# COMPACT_ATOMS: atom_id res chain seq x y z
N MET A 1 23.28 -12.92 -22.31
CA MET A 1 22.70 -13.20 -23.65
C MET A 1 21.90 -14.50 -23.69
N ILE A 2 22.39 -15.62 -23.18
CA ILE A 2 21.69 -16.94 -23.18
C ILE A 2 20.42 -16.92 -22.30
N ILE A 3 20.41 -16.17 -21.20
CA ILE A 3 19.25 -16.08 -20.25
C ILE A 3 18.07 -15.29 -20.82
N GLN A 4 18.33 -14.24 -21.61
CA GLN A 4 17.26 -13.47 -22.28
C GLN A 4 16.55 -14.25 -23.40
N GLN A 5 17.28 -15.15 -24.10
CA GLN A 5 16.67 -16.02 -25.11
C GLN A 5 15.72 -17.06 -24.51
N ASN A 6 16.03 -17.59 -23.31
CA ASN A 6 15.20 -18.62 -22.68
C ASN A 6 13.87 -18.08 -22.13
N ILE A 7 13.80 -16.82 -21.69
CA ILE A 7 12.53 -16.25 -21.18
C ILE A 7 11.58 -15.99 -22.32
N GLY A 8 12.05 -15.37 -23.41
CA GLY A 8 11.24 -15.12 -24.61
C GLY A 8 10.68 -16.42 -25.18
N GLN A 9 11.47 -17.47 -25.19
CA GLN A 9 11.07 -18.79 -25.70
C GLN A 9 10.09 -19.52 -24.78
N SER A 10 10.27 -19.45 -23.45
CA SER A 10 9.33 -20.07 -22.49
C SER A 10 7.95 -19.42 -22.52
N PHE A 11 7.86 -18.09 -22.65
CA PHE A 11 6.58 -17.41 -22.86
C PHE A 11 6.02 -17.55 -24.27
N GLN A 12 6.81 -18.01 -25.22
CA GLN A 12 6.37 -18.30 -26.60
C GLN A 12 5.77 -19.70 -26.74
N SER A 13 5.94 -20.58 -25.76
CA SER A 13 5.30 -21.91 -25.82
C SER A 13 3.77 -21.74 -25.89
N PRO A 14 3.11 -22.37 -26.86
CA PRO A 14 1.65 -22.25 -27.01
C PRO A 14 0.88 -22.71 -25.76
N ILE A 15 1.40 -23.67 -25.03
CA ILE A 15 0.82 -24.19 -23.80
C ILE A 15 0.81 -23.12 -22.70
N VAL A 16 1.91 -22.39 -22.51
CA VAL A 16 1.98 -21.32 -21.50
C VAL A 16 1.05 -20.17 -21.86
N ARG A 17 0.94 -19.79 -23.14
CA ARG A 17 0.00 -18.77 -23.61
C ARG A 17 -1.45 -19.17 -23.41
N ILE A 18 -1.80 -20.42 -23.69
CA ILE A 18 -3.14 -20.95 -23.47
C ILE A 18 -3.49 -20.97 -21.97
N LEU A 19 -2.55 -21.43 -21.11
CA LEU A 19 -2.75 -21.43 -19.66
C LEU A 19 -2.91 -20.01 -19.09
N LEU A 20 -2.04 -19.06 -19.51
CA LEU A 20 -2.15 -17.67 -19.11
C LEU A 20 -3.45 -17.04 -19.62
N GLY A 21 -3.86 -17.35 -20.85
CA GLY A 21 -5.12 -16.91 -21.41
C GLY A 21 -6.34 -17.48 -20.64
N ALA A 22 -6.32 -18.75 -20.31
CA ALA A 22 -7.37 -19.39 -19.51
C ALA A 22 -7.45 -18.81 -18.09
N ILE A 23 -6.32 -18.57 -17.44
CA ILE A 23 -6.26 -17.91 -16.13
C ILE A 23 -6.79 -16.48 -16.23
N ALA A 24 -6.40 -15.73 -17.26
CA ALA A 24 -6.89 -14.36 -17.47
C ALA A 24 -8.41 -14.34 -17.70
N ILE A 25 -8.94 -15.24 -18.53
CA ILE A 25 -10.40 -15.37 -18.76
C ILE A 25 -11.13 -15.75 -17.47
N ALA A 26 -10.61 -16.71 -16.71
CA ALA A 26 -11.21 -17.11 -15.43
C ALA A 26 -11.21 -15.94 -14.43
N LEU A 27 -10.12 -15.18 -14.32
CA LEU A 27 -10.04 -13.99 -13.47
C LEU A 27 -11.01 -12.90 -13.94
N LEU A 28 -11.08 -12.65 -15.25
CA LEU A 28 -12.04 -11.68 -15.83
C LEU A 28 -13.49 -12.10 -15.56
N TYR A 29 -13.80 -13.39 -15.66
CA TYR A 29 -15.13 -13.91 -15.35
C TYR A 29 -15.49 -13.73 -13.87
N VAL A 30 -14.56 -14.06 -12.96
CA VAL A 30 -14.75 -13.88 -11.51
C VAL A 30 -14.93 -12.40 -11.19
N LEU A 31 -14.07 -11.53 -11.73
CA LEU A 31 -14.17 -10.08 -11.56
C LEU A 31 -15.51 -9.54 -12.10
N TRP A 32 -15.93 -9.94 -13.29
CA TRP A 32 -17.20 -9.54 -13.87
C TRP A 32 -18.40 -9.98 -13.01
N ARG A 33 -18.36 -11.20 -12.48
CA ARG A 33 -19.40 -11.71 -11.57
C ARG A 33 -19.47 -10.90 -10.27
N GLU A 34 -18.32 -10.53 -9.69
CA GLU A 34 -18.26 -9.74 -8.47
C GLU A 34 -18.66 -8.26 -8.73
N VAL A 35 -18.22 -7.66 -9.83
CA VAL A 35 -18.59 -6.30 -10.23
C VAL A 35 -20.11 -6.13 -10.38
N ARG A 36 -20.80 -7.14 -10.91
CA ARG A 36 -22.28 -7.12 -11.03
C ARG A 36 -23.02 -7.06 -9.70
N LYS A 37 -22.37 -7.45 -8.59
CA LYS A 37 -22.95 -7.38 -7.24
C LYS A 37 -22.79 -6.00 -6.61
N ILE A 38 -21.98 -5.13 -7.21
CA ILE A 38 -21.68 -3.79 -6.67
C ILE A 38 -22.85 -2.86 -7.01
N PRO A 39 -23.46 -2.21 -6.00
CA PRO A 39 -24.48 -1.19 -6.25
C PRO A 39 -23.94 -0.05 -7.12
N ALA A 40 -24.76 0.44 -8.06
CA ALA A 40 -24.34 1.48 -9.01
C ALA A 40 -23.77 2.75 -8.32
N LYS A 41 -24.28 3.10 -7.14
CA LYS A 41 -23.78 4.22 -6.32
C LYS A 41 -22.32 4.03 -5.89
N LEU A 42 -21.91 2.80 -5.58
CA LEU A 42 -20.56 2.47 -5.15
C LEU A 42 -19.61 2.22 -6.33
N PHE A 43 -20.15 1.86 -7.49
CA PHE A 43 -19.34 1.57 -8.69
C PHE A 43 -18.49 2.78 -9.09
N THR A 44 -19.07 3.99 -9.14
CA THR A 44 -18.35 5.23 -9.46
C THR A 44 -17.18 5.45 -8.52
N LEU A 45 -17.40 5.23 -7.22
CA LEU A 45 -16.38 5.40 -6.19
C LEU A 45 -15.24 4.37 -6.32
N MET A 46 -15.60 3.13 -6.62
CA MET A 46 -14.63 2.07 -6.84
C MET A 46 -13.82 2.29 -8.11
N ALA A 47 -14.48 2.74 -9.20
CA ALA A 47 -13.78 3.14 -10.41
C ALA A 47 -12.80 4.31 -10.15
N THR A 48 -13.21 5.28 -9.32
CA THR A 48 -12.35 6.39 -8.89
C THR A 48 -11.13 5.88 -8.13
N ALA A 49 -11.32 5.00 -7.16
CA ALA A 49 -10.22 4.41 -6.38
C ALA A 49 -9.28 3.56 -7.25
N PHE A 50 -9.84 2.82 -8.21
CA PHE A 50 -9.06 2.04 -9.18
C PHE A 50 -8.15 2.92 -10.02
N VAL A 51 -8.71 3.98 -10.63
CA VAL A 51 -7.95 4.89 -11.52
C VAL A 51 -6.90 5.66 -10.72
N ASP A 52 -7.21 6.08 -9.49
CA ASP A 52 -6.26 6.76 -8.61
C ASP A 52 -5.04 5.88 -8.29
N MET A 53 -5.28 4.63 -7.87
CA MET A 53 -4.20 3.67 -7.61
C MET A 53 -3.43 3.26 -8.86
N LEU A 54 -4.12 3.15 -9.97
CA LEU A 54 -3.52 2.84 -11.26
C LEU A 54 -2.54 3.95 -11.67
N GLY A 55 -2.93 5.22 -11.59
CA GLY A 55 -2.05 6.36 -11.89
C GLY A 55 -0.84 6.43 -10.96
N LEU A 56 -1.04 6.20 -9.65
CA LEU A 56 0.04 6.18 -8.66
C LEU A 56 1.08 5.10 -8.99
N LEU A 57 0.62 3.88 -9.25
CA LEU A 57 1.50 2.73 -9.48
C LEU A 57 2.08 2.66 -10.90
N MET A 58 1.57 3.44 -11.84
CA MET A 58 2.22 3.63 -13.14
C MET A 58 3.62 4.25 -13.00
N ILE A 59 3.81 5.12 -12.02
CA ILE A 59 5.01 5.94 -11.89
C ILE A 59 6.00 5.36 -10.89
N ILE A 60 5.53 4.82 -9.75
CA ILE A 60 6.41 4.35 -8.66
C ILE A 60 7.50 3.38 -9.13
N PRO A 61 7.22 2.33 -9.93
CA PRO A 61 8.25 1.40 -10.39
C PRO A 61 9.23 2.00 -11.40
N LEU A 62 8.85 3.08 -12.05
CA LEU A 62 9.68 3.78 -13.03
C LEU A 62 10.59 4.83 -12.37
N LEU A 63 10.24 5.29 -11.18
CA LEU A 63 10.96 6.35 -10.45
C LEU A 63 12.48 6.10 -10.38
N PRO A 64 12.97 4.87 -10.04
CA PRO A 64 14.41 4.60 -10.00
C PRO A 64 15.13 4.86 -11.32
N PHE A 65 14.50 4.55 -12.46
CA PHE A 65 15.09 4.80 -13.77
C PHE A 65 15.16 6.28 -14.12
N TYR A 66 14.17 7.08 -13.70
CA TYR A 66 14.22 8.54 -13.83
C TYR A 66 15.33 9.14 -12.94
N VAL A 67 15.47 8.67 -11.72
CA VAL A 67 16.55 9.11 -10.82
C VAL A 67 17.92 8.78 -11.40
N GLN A 68 18.13 7.58 -11.95
CA GLN A 68 19.37 7.21 -12.63
C GLN A 68 19.67 8.15 -13.82
N THR A 69 18.66 8.50 -14.61
CA THR A 69 18.84 9.37 -15.79
C THR A 69 19.15 10.81 -15.40
N LEU A 70 18.54 11.33 -14.32
CA LEU A 70 18.68 12.71 -13.88
C LEU A 70 19.79 12.94 -12.86
N GLY A 71 20.13 11.92 -12.05
CA GLY A 71 21.05 12.01 -10.93
C GLY A 71 22.43 11.38 -11.16
N GLY A 72 22.61 10.70 -12.29
CA GLY A 72 23.89 10.02 -12.61
C GLY A 72 24.28 8.99 -11.56
N SER A 73 25.46 9.11 -10.95
CA SER A 73 25.98 8.23 -9.90
C SER A 73 25.61 8.67 -8.47
N GLY A 74 24.92 9.78 -8.31
CA GLY A 74 24.65 10.42 -7.02
C GLY A 74 25.21 11.82 -6.94
N PHE A 75 25.14 12.43 -5.76
CA PHE A 75 25.72 13.76 -5.50
C PHE A 75 26.27 13.86 -4.07
N ASP A 76 27.24 14.76 -3.90
CA ASP A 76 27.86 15.05 -2.60
C ASP A 76 27.28 16.33 -1.99
N VAL A 77 26.85 16.24 -0.73
CA VAL A 77 26.37 17.39 0.06
C VAL A 77 27.05 17.35 1.42
N LEU A 78 27.71 18.44 1.80
CA LEU A 78 28.40 18.59 3.09
C LEU A 78 29.37 17.43 3.39
N GLY A 79 30.06 16.89 2.37
CA GLY A 79 31.02 15.80 2.52
C GLY A 79 30.36 14.41 2.67
N LEU A 80 29.04 14.31 2.54
CA LEU A 80 28.29 13.04 2.52
C LEU A 80 27.91 12.68 1.09
N HIS A 81 28.27 11.47 0.66
CA HIS A 81 27.87 10.94 -0.63
C HIS A 81 26.44 10.36 -0.57
N PHE A 82 25.54 10.91 -1.37
CA PHE A 82 24.18 10.41 -1.54
C PHE A 82 24.11 9.58 -2.82
N GLY A 83 24.15 8.26 -2.68
CA GLY A 83 23.98 7.36 -3.79
C GLY A 83 22.53 7.32 -4.33
N ILE A 84 22.31 6.60 -5.42
CA ILE A 84 21.01 6.52 -6.10
C ILE A 84 19.94 5.89 -5.19
N GLY A 85 20.31 4.87 -4.40
CA GLY A 85 19.40 4.22 -3.46
C GLY A 85 18.86 5.19 -2.40
N MET A 86 19.74 6.06 -1.86
CA MET A 86 19.38 7.08 -0.90
C MET A 86 18.48 8.15 -1.52
N ILE A 87 18.78 8.61 -2.73
CA ILE A 87 17.98 9.61 -3.45
C ILE A 87 16.56 9.11 -3.67
N ILE A 88 16.40 7.88 -4.17
CA ILE A 88 15.08 7.26 -4.37
C ILE A 88 14.35 7.17 -3.04
N SER A 89 15.04 6.76 -1.99
CA SER A 89 14.47 6.60 -0.66
C SER A 89 13.99 7.92 -0.07
N PHE A 90 14.74 9.02 -0.27
CA PHE A 90 14.28 10.36 0.10
C PHE A 90 13.02 10.78 -0.67
N ILE A 91 12.95 10.50 -1.95
CA ILE A 91 11.79 10.82 -2.79
C ILE A 91 10.55 10.05 -2.32
N VAL A 92 10.69 8.75 -2.02
CA VAL A 92 9.61 7.90 -1.50
C VAL A 92 9.20 8.32 -0.09
N ALA A 93 10.17 8.63 0.77
CA ALA A 93 9.91 9.10 2.13
C ALA A 93 9.19 10.46 2.14
N ALA A 94 9.61 11.41 1.27
CA ALA A 94 8.99 12.73 1.15
C ALA A 94 7.53 12.64 0.67
N PHE A 95 7.23 11.78 -0.31
CA PHE A 95 5.86 11.49 -0.74
C PHE A 95 5.01 10.99 0.44
N THR A 96 5.52 10.00 1.16
CA THR A 96 4.79 9.38 2.29
C THR A 96 4.63 10.35 3.46
N ALA A 97 5.66 11.15 3.74
CA ALA A 97 5.61 12.19 4.79
C ALA A 97 4.57 13.25 4.45
N ALA A 98 4.59 13.78 3.21
CA ALA A 98 3.60 14.73 2.75
C ALA A 98 2.17 14.16 2.84
N GLN A 99 1.97 12.90 2.45
CA GLN A 99 0.68 12.21 2.56
C GLN A 99 0.23 12.03 4.02
N LEU A 100 1.13 11.60 4.90
CA LEU A 100 0.81 11.38 6.32
C LEU A 100 0.44 12.71 7.03
N LEU A 101 1.17 13.78 6.73
CA LEU A 101 0.92 15.10 7.31
C LEU A 101 -0.35 15.76 6.75
N SER A 102 -0.65 15.57 5.47
CA SER A 102 -1.84 16.13 4.83
C SER A 102 -3.13 15.36 5.10
N ALA A 103 -3.06 14.06 5.41
CA ALA A 103 -4.23 13.22 5.59
C ALA A 103 -5.27 13.76 6.61
N PRO A 104 -4.87 14.25 7.81
CA PRO A 104 -5.82 14.84 8.75
C PRO A 104 -6.45 16.13 8.24
N LEU A 105 -5.70 16.92 7.43
CA LEU A 105 -6.20 18.16 6.82
C LEU A 105 -7.28 17.85 5.78
N TRP A 106 -7.02 16.85 4.92
CA TRP A 106 -7.99 16.36 3.94
C TRP A 106 -9.25 15.81 4.60
N GLY A 107 -9.12 15.06 5.69
CA GLY A 107 -10.26 14.59 6.47
C GLY A 107 -11.14 15.74 6.97
N ARG A 108 -10.55 16.73 7.65
CA ARG A 108 -11.26 17.92 8.15
C ARG A 108 -11.87 18.77 7.03
N PHE A 109 -11.14 18.95 5.94
CA PHE A 109 -11.60 19.68 4.77
C PHE A 109 -12.81 18.99 4.14
N SER A 110 -12.71 17.67 3.94
CA SER A 110 -13.78 16.83 3.43
C SER A 110 -15.03 16.83 4.34
N ASP A 111 -14.81 16.95 5.66
CA ASP A 111 -15.91 17.10 6.62
C ASP A 111 -16.59 18.46 6.54
N ARG A 112 -15.92 19.51 6.13
CA ARG A 112 -16.48 20.87 6.04
C ARG A 112 -17.11 21.19 4.69
N VAL A 113 -16.42 20.82 3.62
CA VAL A 113 -16.76 21.21 2.23
C VAL A 113 -17.55 20.12 1.52
N GLY A 114 -17.49 18.88 2.01
CA GLY A 114 -18.11 17.71 1.40
C GLY A 114 -17.08 16.75 0.76
N ARG A 115 -17.54 15.52 0.55
CA ARG A 115 -16.67 14.44 0.01
C ARG A 115 -16.34 14.67 -1.46
N ARG A 116 -17.35 15.02 -2.26
CA ARG A 116 -17.21 15.21 -3.71
C ARG A 116 -16.26 16.35 -4.09
N PRO A 117 -16.41 17.61 -3.58
CA PRO A 117 -15.47 18.70 -3.88
C PRO A 117 -14.04 18.35 -3.48
N THR A 118 -13.87 17.71 -2.33
CA THR A 118 -12.56 17.29 -1.82
C THR A 118 -11.88 16.31 -2.77
N LEU A 119 -12.60 15.30 -3.30
CA LEU A 119 -12.07 14.36 -4.28
C LEU A 119 -11.67 15.06 -5.58
N LEU A 120 -12.46 16.02 -6.06
CA LEU A 120 -12.14 16.77 -7.28
C LEU A 120 -10.84 17.57 -7.12
N ILE A 121 -10.65 18.25 -5.99
CA ILE A 121 -9.42 19.02 -5.70
C ILE A 121 -8.21 18.07 -5.59
N ALA A 122 -8.36 16.95 -4.88
CA ALA A 122 -7.28 15.98 -4.71
C ALA A 122 -6.88 15.32 -6.05
N LEU A 123 -7.83 14.97 -6.91
CA LEU A 123 -7.56 14.45 -8.25
C LEU A 123 -6.89 15.50 -9.15
N GLY A 124 -7.29 16.77 -9.04
CA GLY A 124 -6.64 17.88 -9.75
C GLY A 124 -5.19 18.07 -9.29
N ALA A 125 -4.92 18.02 -7.98
CA ALA A 125 -3.56 18.06 -7.44
C ALA A 125 -2.70 16.88 -7.91
N SER A 126 -3.29 15.67 -7.97
CA SER A 126 -2.61 14.49 -8.51
C SER A 126 -2.30 14.63 -9.99
N ALA A 127 -3.24 15.13 -10.79
CA ALA A 127 -3.02 15.37 -12.23
C ALA A 127 -1.87 16.38 -12.45
N LEU A 128 -1.85 17.47 -11.68
CA LEU A 128 -0.76 18.45 -11.73
C LEU A 128 0.58 17.81 -11.33
N ALA A 129 0.62 17.04 -10.26
CA ALA A 129 1.83 16.36 -9.82
C ALA A 129 2.37 15.38 -10.87
N TYR A 130 1.50 14.66 -11.59
CA TYR A 130 1.91 13.77 -12.66
C TYR A 130 2.43 14.51 -13.88
N LEU A 131 1.87 15.68 -14.23
CA LEU A 131 2.43 16.54 -15.27
C LEU A 131 3.82 17.06 -14.88
N ILE A 132 3.97 17.57 -13.65
CA ILE A 132 5.29 18.01 -13.14
C ILE A 132 6.29 16.85 -13.21
N PHE A 133 5.87 15.63 -12.85
CA PHE A 133 6.71 14.43 -12.96
C PHE A 133 7.14 14.15 -14.41
N GLY A 134 6.18 14.13 -15.34
CA GLY A 134 6.45 13.82 -16.75
C GLY A 134 7.44 14.80 -17.41
N PHE A 135 7.39 16.07 -17.01
CA PHE A 135 8.27 17.13 -17.51
C PHE A 135 9.45 17.45 -16.58
N ALA A 136 9.76 16.58 -15.62
CA ALA A 136 10.88 16.79 -14.72
C ALA A 136 12.22 16.68 -15.46
N HIS A 137 13.00 17.75 -15.48
CA HIS A 137 14.34 17.81 -16.05
C HIS A 137 15.45 17.85 -14.99
N SER A 138 15.09 17.79 -13.71
CA SER A 138 16.02 17.75 -12.58
C SER A 138 15.48 16.93 -11.44
N LEU A 139 16.37 16.42 -10.58
CA LEU A 139 16.01 15.71 -9.36
C LEU A 139 15.13 16.55 -8.44
N LEU A 140 15.37 17.87 -8.37
CA LEU A 140 14.57 18.77 -7.54
C LEU A 140 13.12 18.83 -8.02
N VAL A 141 12.87 19.00 -9.32
CA VAL A 141 11.52 19.02 -9.89
C VAL A 141 10.83 17.67 -9.69
N LEU A 142 11.57 16.57 -9.87
CA LEU A 142 11.09 15.23 -9.60
C LEU A 142 10.67 15.06 -8.13
N PHE A 143 11.51 15.51 -7.20
CA PHE A 143 11.24 15.49 -5.76
C PHE A 143 10.00 16.33 -5.40
N LEU A 144 9.92 17.57 -5.90
CA LEU A 144 8.76 18.44 -5.67
C LEU A 144 7.47 17.84 -6.21
N SER A 145 7.51 17.18 -7.37
CA SER A 145 6.34 16.49 -7.92
C SER A 145 5.80 15.43 -6.94
N ARG A 146 6.69 14.72 -6.23
CA ARG A 146 6.30 13.71 -5.23
C ARG A 146 5.72 14.33 -3.96
N ILE A 147 6.27 15.47 -3.51
CA ILE A 147 5.69 16.21 -2.38
C ILE A 147 4.28 16.70 -2.73
N VAL A 148 4.10 17.30 -3.90
CA VAL A 148 2.77 17.77 -4.37
C VAL A 148 1.78 16.62 -4.46
N GLN A 149 2.20 15.48 -5.02
CA GLN A 149 1.36 14.28 -5.10
C GLN A 149 1.02 13.72 -3.72
N GLY A 150 1.99 13.64 -2.81
CA GLY A 150 1.76 13.20 -1.44
C GLY A 150 0.81 14.12 -0.70
N ALA A 151 1.04 15.43 -0.78
CA ALA A 151 0.17 16.44 -0.18
C ALA A 151 -1.26 16.43 -0.75
N GLY A 152 -1.42 16.16 -2.06
CA GLY A 152 -2.71 15.98 -2.72
C GLY A 152 -3.35 14.60 -2.49
N GLY A 153 -2.62 13.63 -1.93
CA GLY A 153 -3.01 12.21 -1.83
C GLY A 153 -4.07 11.85 -0.80
N GLY A 154 -4.94 12.79 -0.40
CA GLY A 154 -6.04 12.55 0.55
C GLY A 154 -7.20 11.69 0.02
N THR A 155 -7.17 11.28 -1.24
CA THR A 155 -8.25 10.56 -1.93
C THR A 155 -8.67 9.28 -1.22
N VAL A 156 -7.74 8.43 -0.78
CA VAL A 156 -8.05 7.13 -0.16
C VAL A 156 -8.90 7.29 1.10
N GLY A 157 -8.52 8.21 1.99
CA GLY A 157 -9.27 8.48 3.24
C GLY A 157 -10.66 9.04 2.96
N VAL A 158 -10.78 9.95 2.00
CA VAL A 158 -12.06 10.54 1.60
C VAL A 158 -12.97 9.51 0.94
N ILE A 159 -12.41 8.62 0.09
CA ILE A 159 -13.16 7.52 -0.52
C ILE A 159 -13.67 6.54 0.54
N GLN A 160 -12.84 6.17 1.53
CA GLN A 160 -13.27 5.31 2.63
C GLN A 160 -14.38 5.96 3.47
N ALA A 161 -14.27 7.25 3.75
CA ALA A 161 -15.30 8.01 4.44
C ALA A 161 -16.61 8.05 3.62
N TYR A 162 -16.52 8.31 2.31
CA TYR A 162 -17.69 8.30 1.43
C TYR A 162 -18.38 6.93 1.44
N VAL A 163 -17.63 5.81 1.38
CA VAL A 163 -18.19 4.46 1.48
C VAL A 163 -18.91 4.29 2.81
N ALA A 164 -18.33 4.76 3.92
CA ALA A 164 -18.94 4.68 5.23
C ALA A 164 -20.21 5.49 5.35
N ASP A 165 -20.26 6.69 4.73
CA ASP A 165 -21.43 7.59 4.73
C ASP A 165 -22.57 7.06 3.82
N SER A 166 -22.22 6.32 2.75
CA SER A 166 -23.18 5.88 1.70
C SER A 166 -23.65 4.44 1.85
N THR A 167 -23.21 3.74 2.90
CA THR A 167 -23.49 2.30 3.06
C THR A 167 -24.03 1.99 4.45
N ASP A 168 -25.10 1.19 4.50
CA ASP A 168 -25.66 0.72 5.76
C ASP A 168 -24.60 -0.01 6.62
N PRO A 169 -24.65 0.10 7.95
CA PRO A 169 -23.69 -0.54 8.85
C PRO A 169 -23.51 -2.04 8.60
N LYS A 170 -24.55 -2.77 8.19
CA LYS A 170 -24.52 -4.21 7.86
C LYS A 170 -23.64 -4.51 6.65
N ASP A 171 -23.67 -3.66 5.62
CA ASP A 171 -23.00 -3.85 4.34
C ASP A 171 -21.67 -3.12 4.22
N ARG A 172 -21.33 -2.26 5.20
CA ARG A 172 -20.11 -1.43 5.19
C ARG A 172 -18.83 -2.25 5.06
N ALA A 173 -18.72 -3.36 5.80
CA ALA A 173 -17.55 -4.24 5.71
C ALA A 173 -17.38 -4.82 4.30
N ARG A 174 -18.48 -5.21 3.66
CA ARG A 174 -18.49 -5.73 2.29
C ARG A 174 -18.10 -4.65 1.26
N ALA A 175 -18.64 -3.44 1.41
CA ALA A 175 -18.33 -2.31 0.53
C ALA A 175 -16.83 -1.90 0.62
N LEU A 176 -16.26 -1.86 1.83
CA LEU A 176 -14.83 -1.63 2.05
C LEU A 176 -13.97 -2.79 1.51
N GLY A 177 -14.47 -4.02 1.54
CA GLY A 177 -13.85 -5.17 0.90
C GLY A 177 -13.77 -5.02 -0.63
N TRP A 178 -14.85 -4.59 -1.28
CA TRP A 178 -14.86 -4.28 -2.72
C TRP A 178 -13.92 -3.13 -3.06
N LEU A 179 -13.89 -2.06 -2.24
CA LEU A 179 -12.96 -0.95 -2.41
C LEU A 179 -11.51 -1.45 -2.35
N SER A 180 -11.17 -2.29 -1.37
CA SER A 180 -9.84 -2.87 -1.25
C SER A 180 -9.47 -3.76 -2.45
N ALA A 181 -10.40 -4.56 -2.96
CA ALA A 181 -10.18 -5.38 -4.15
C ALA A 181 -9.90 -4.52 -5.38
N THR A 182 -10.67 -3.46 -5.57
CA THR A 182 -10.55 -2.54 -6.71
C THR A 182 -9.24 -1.74 -6.67
N THR A 183 -8.85 -1.24 -5.49
CA THR A 183 -7.55 -0.56 -5.31
C THR A 183 -6.38 -1.50 -5.60
N ASN A 184 -6.44 -2.76 -5.13
CA ASN A 184 -5.40 -3.75 -5.41
C ASN A 184 -5.30 -4.11 -6.90
N LEU A 185 -6.41 -4.09 -7.63
CA LEU A 185 -6.40 -4.26 -9.09
C LEU A 185 -5.69 -3.09 -9.78
N GLY A 186 -5.91 -1.85 -9.32
CA GLY A 186 -5.17 -0.67 -9.78
C GLY A 186 -3.67 -0.78 -9.51
N VAL A 187 -3.30 -1.27 -8.32
CA VAL A 187 -1.90 -1.54 -7.94
C VAL A 187 -1.26 -2.58 -8.88
N ALA A 188 -1.99 -3.62 -9.26
CA ALA A 188 -1.48 -4.67 -10.14
C ALA A 188 -1.28 -4.21 -11.60
N LEU A 189 -2.21 -3.41 -12.12
CA LEU A 189 -2.21 -3.00 -13.53
C LEU A 189 -1.41 -1.71 -13.77
N GLY A 190 -1.24 -0.86 -12.76
CA GLY A 190 -0.51 0.41 -12.88
C GLY A 190 0.87 0.27 -13.52
N PRO A 191 1.77 -0.58 -13.00
CA PRO A 191 3.11 -0.74 -13.54
C PRO A 191 3.15 -1.22 -14.99
N VAL A 192 2.18 -2.05 -15.38
CA VAL A 192 2.04 -2.53 -16.77
C VAL A 192 1.73 -1.37 -17.70
N LEU A 193 0.78 -0.53 -17.32
CA LEU A 193 0.42 0.66 -18.07
C LEU A 193 1.55 1.69 -18.09
N GLY A 194 2.32 1.81 -17.01
CA GLY A 194 3.51 2.67 -16.97
C GLY A 194 4.56 2.25 -18.00
N SER A 195 4.91 0.96 -18.05
CA SER A 195 5.83 0.42 -19.05
C SER A 195 5.27 0.50 -20.47
N PHE A 196 3.96 0.33 -20.65
CA PHE A 196 3.29 0.52 -21.94
C PHE A 196 3.35 1.97 -22.40
N ALA A 197 3.11 2.93 -21.50
CA ALA A 197 3.19 4.35 -21.79
C ALA A 197 4.59 4.76 -22.25
N LEU A 198 5.65 4.22 -21.63
CA LEU A 198 7.03 4.44 -22.09
C LEU A 198 7.22 3.96 -23.53
N LYS A 199 6.83 2.72 -23.83
CA LYS A 199 6.92 2.16 -25.20
C LYS A 199 6.12 2.96 -26.22
N LEU A 200 4.98 3.49 -25.81
CA LEU A 200 4.16 4.34 -26.67
C LEU A 200 4.84 5.68 -26.95
N GLY A 201 5.45 6.28 -25.92
CA GLY A 201 6.16 7.56 -26.04
C GLY A 201 7.47 7.47 -26.85
N GLU A 202 8.06 6.27 -26.97
CA GLU A 202 9.24 6.02 -27.81
C GLU A 202 8.90 5.85 -29.31
N ARG A 203 7.64 5.62 -29.65
CA ARG A 203 7.17 5.59 -31.05
C ARG A 203 6.96 7.02 -31.54
N ASP A 204 7.44 7.33 -32.72
CA ASP A 204 7.14 8.58 -33.41
C ASP A 204 5.65 8.63 -33.79
N LEU A 205 4.80 8.93 -32.84
CA LEU A 205 3.36 9.04 -33.03
C LEU A 205 2.94 10.29 -33.82
N MET A 206 3.84 11.25 -33.94
CA MET A 206 3.64 12.48 -34.75
C MET A 206 4.92 12.80 -35.51
N PRO A 207 5.08 12.25 -36.72
CA PRO A 207 6.13 12.69 -37.65
C PRO A 207 5.90 14.16 -38.01
N GLY A 208 6.76 15.05 -37.56
CA GLY A 208 6.68 16.49 -37.84
C GLY A 208 6.64 17.41 -36.60
N LEU A 209 6.34 16.93 -35.41
CA LEU A 209 6.48 17.69 -34.16
C LEU A 209 7.75 17.29 -33.41
N ALA A 210 8.86 17.26 -34.14
CA ALA A 210 10.11 16.53 -33.87
C ALA A 210 11.03 17.11 -32.80
N THR A 211 10.57 17.86 -31.81
CA THR A 211 11.46 18.41 -30.79
C THR A 211 11.14 17.97 -29.34
N VAL A 212 10.01 17.31 -29.08
CA VAL A 212 9.71 16.77 -27.74
C VAL A 212 9.74 15.25 -27.85
N ARG A 213 10.88 14.64 -27.53
CA ARG A 213 10.94 13.20 -27.25
C ARG A 213 10.03 12.92 -26.06
N MET A 214 8.79 12.53 -26.30
CA MET A 214 7.79 12.23 -25.26
C MET A 214 8.14 10.97 -24.44
N GLY A 215 9.18 10.22 -24.82
CA GLY A 215 9.51 8.94 -24.21
C GLY A 215 9.51 8.96 -22.69
N GLY A 216 10.20 9.91 -22.08
CA GLY A 216 10.26 10.09 -20.63
C GLY A 216 8.99 10.73 -20.03
N ALA A 217 8.26 11.58 -20.75
CA ALA A 217 7.09 12.28 -20.24
C ALA A 217 5.79 11.44 -20.33
N ALA A 218 5.74 10.44 -21.21
CA ALA A 218 4.54 9.69 -21.53
C ALA A 218 3.82 9.05 -20.34
N PRO A 219 4.48 8.40 -19.37
CA PRO A 219 3.81 7.87 -18.19
C PRO A 219 3.14 8.97 -17.34
N GLY A 220 3.83 10.10 -17.16
CA GLY A 220 3.29 11.25 -16.42
C GLY A 220 2.06 11.86 -17.12
N ILE A 221 2.13 12.05 -18.44
CA ILE A 221 1.01 12.57 -19.26
C ILE A 221 -0.18 11.60 -19.20
N MET A 222 0.07 10.29 -19.35
CA MET A 222 -0.99 9.29 -19.32
C MET A 222 -1.64 9.22 -17.93
N ALA A 223 -0.85 9.25 -16.85
CA ALA A 223 -1.37 9.27 -15.49
C ALA A 223 -2.19 10.54 -15.19
N ALA A 224 -1.71 11.71 -15.65
CA ALA A 224 -2.46 12.96 -15.56
C ALA A 224 -3.78 12.91 -16.35
N GLY A 225 -3.76 12.38 -17.56
CA GLY A 225 -4.97 12.17 -18.38
C GLY A 225 -5.99 11.27 -17.70
N LEU A 226 -5.54 10.17 -17.09
CA LEU A 226 -6.41 9.28 -16.29
C LEU A 226 -7.00 9.99 -15.09
N CYS A 227 -6.23 10.82 -14.37
CA CYS A 227 -6.76 11.64 -13.27
C CYS A 227 -7.79 12.66 -13.73
N LEU A 228 -7.56 13.33 -14.87
CA LEU A 228 -8.52 14.27 -15.44
C LEU A 228 -9.80 13.58 -15.91
N LEU A 229 -9.69 12.43 -16.56
CA LEU A 229 -10.85 11.60 -16.93
C LEU A 229 -11.62 11.15 -15.67
N ASN A 230 -10.92 10.74 -14.64
CA ASN A 230 -11.51 10.37 -13.36
C ASN A 230 -12.19 11.58 -12.69
N MET A 231 -11.58 12.76 -12.76
CA MET A 231 -12.17 14.00 -12.24
C MET A 231 -13.48 14.34 -12.95
N ILE A 232 -13.52 14.20 -14.30
CA ILE A 232 -14.75 14.36 -15.09
C ILE A 232 -15.79 13.33 -14.67
N PHE A 233 -15.38 12.07 -14.48
CA PHE A 233 -16.26 10.98 -14.05
C PHE A 233 -16.86 11.25 -12.68
N VAL A 234 -16.05 11.67 -11.70
CA VAL A 234 -16.49 12.08 -10.36
C VAL A 234 -17.44 13.28 -10.45
N ALA A 235 -17.09 14.29 -11.24
CA ALA A 235 -17.93 15.47 -11.40
C ALA A 235 -19.31 15.16 -12.01
N ARG A 236 -19.39 14.17 -12.91
CA ARG A 236 -20.62 13.81 -13.62
C ARG A 236 -21.52 12.85 -12.84
N TYR A 237 -20.93 11.86 -12.17
CA TYR A 237 -21.66 10.72 -11.65
C TYR A 237 -21.66 10.61 -10.12
N LEU A 238 -20.69 11.22 -9.41
CA LEU A 238 -20.64 11.13 -7.96
C LEU A 238 -21.52 12.21 -7.34
N LYS A 239 -22.50 11.80 -6.55
CA LYS A 239 -23.34 12.70 -5.73
C LYS A 239 -22.63 12.98 -4.42
N GLU A 240 -22.93 14.11 -3.77
CA GLU A 240 -22.46 14.35 -2.40
C GLU A 240 -23.09 13.33 -1.44
N SER A 241 -22.26 12.76 -0.57
CA SER A 241 -22.71 11.74 0.40
C SER A 241 -22.92 12.31 1.79
N ARG A 242 -22.34 13.48 2.07
CA ARG A 242 -22.43 14.08 3.39
C ARG A 242 -23.76 14.77 3.58
N ASP A 243 -24.44 14.41 4.64
CA ASP A 243 -25.59 15.16 5.15
C ASP A 243 -25.08 16.23 6.14
N PHE A 244 -25.25 17.50 5.77
CA PHE A 244 -24.85 18.65 6.59
C PHE A 244 -25.86 18.98 7.69
N THR A 245 -27.00 18.29 7.70
CA THR A 245 -28.05 18.49 8.73
C THR A 245 -27.78 17.68 10.00
N GLU A 246 -27.00 16.61 9.91
CA GLU A 246 -26.59 15.84 11.09
C GLU A 246 -25.48 16.57 11.86
N GLN A 247 -25.83 17.07 13.04
CA GLN A 247 -24.83 17.61 13.97
C GLN A 247 -23.89 16.50 14.44
N PRO A 248 -22.56 16.78 14.57
CA PRO A 248 -21.65 15.84 15.18
C PRO A 248 -22.16 15.50 16.59
N GLN A 249 -22.32 14.22 16.89
CA GLN A 249 -22.62 13.78 18.25
C GLN A 249 -21.46 14.18 19.17
N THR A 250 -21.56 15.36 19.76
CA THR A 250 -20.67 15.89 20.79
C THR A 250 -21.12 15.31 22.10
N GLY A 251 -20.43 14.33 22.65
CA GLY A 251 -20.83 13.81 23.96
C GLY A 251 -19.92 12.80 24.64
N GLU A 252 -18.90 12.28 23.99
CA GLU A 252 -18.00 11.34 24.69
C GLU A 252 -16.57 11.89 24.74
N VAL A 253 -16.00 11.89 25.94
CA VAL A 253 -14.56 12.17 26.16
C VAL A 253 -13.75 11.12 25.44
N ARG A 254 -13.45 11.36 24.14
CA ARG A 254 -12.52 10.52 23.37
C ARG A 254 -11.13 10.66 23.99
N ARG A 255 -10.51 9.55 24.34
CA ARG A 255 -9.08 9.54 24.68
C ARG A 255 -8.31 10.32 23.60
N THR A 256 -7.45 11.24 24.04
CA THR A 256 -6.68 12.05 23.08
C THR A 256 -5.71 11.15 22.33
N SER A 257 -5.54 11.38 21.04
CA SER A 257 -4.62 10.65 20.16
C SER A 257 -3.21 10.55 20.76
N THR A 258 -2.77 11.60 21.46
CA THR A 258 -1.45 11.66 22.13
C THR A 258 -1.30 10.64 23.26
N GLN A 259 -2.34 10.50 24.10
CA GLN A 259 -2.31 9.51 25.20
C GLN A 259 -2.27 8.08 24.68
N ALA A 260 -3.03 7.81 23.60
CA ALA A 260 -3.04 6.50 22.97
C ALA A 260 -1.69 6.20 22.29
N THR A 261 -1.06 7.18 21.61
CA THR A 261 0.27 7.05 21.02
C THR A 261 1.31 6.70 22.08
N TRP A 262 1.32 7.45 23.20
CA TRP A 262 2.24 7.17 24.29
C TRP A 262 2.03 5.77 24.88
N ARG A 263 0.77 5.32 25.01
CA ARG A 263 0.44 3.99 25.54
C ARG A 263 1.00 2.86 24.64
N VAL A 264 0.94 2.98 23.32
CA VAL A 264 1.51 1.98 22.41
C VAL A 264 3.02 1.84 22.58
N ILE A 265 3.71 2.94 22.90
CA ILE A 265 5.16 2.94 23.14
C ILE A 265 5.47 2.38 24.54
N SER A 266 4.80 2.92 25.57
CA SER A 266 5.10 2.59 26.99
C SER A 266 4.63 1.17 27.37
N HIS A 267 3.56 0.68 26.75
CA HIS A 267 2.99 -0.64 27.03
C HIS A 267 3.13 -1.57 25.82
N ALA A 268 4.36 -1.71 25.30
CA ALA A 268 4.66 -2.53 24.11
C ALA A 268 4.28 -4.01 24.25
N ARG A 269 4.07 -4.52 25.48
CA ARG A 269 3.66 -5.91 25.75
C ARG A 269 2.14 -6.12 25.64
N GLU A 270 1.33 -5.07 25.63
CA GLU A 270 -0.12 -5.20 25.44
C GLU A 270 -0.43 -5.79 24.06
N PRO A 271 -1.45 -6.66 23.93
CA PRO A 271 -1.77 -7.31 22.64
C PRO A 271 -2.03 -6.33 21.52
N ALA A 272 -2.72 -5.22 21.78
CA ALA A 272 -2.98 -4.17 20.80
C ALA A 272 -1.68 -3.49 20.33
N SER A 273 -0.79 -3.15 21.27
CA SER A 273 0.52 -2.53 20.95
C SER A 273 1.39 -3.47 20.11
N ARG A 274 1.44 -4.76 20.48
CA ARG A 274 2.18 -5.78 19.72
C ARG A 274 1.70 -5.91 18.28
N LEU A 275 0.38 -5.93 18.05
CA LEU A 275 -0.21 -5.98 16.72
C LEU A 275 0.10 -4.72 15.90
N ILE A 276 0.11 -3.55 16.53
CA ILE A 276 0.51 -2.30 15.88
C ILE A 276 1.98 -2.34 15.48
N TRP A 277 2.87 -2.81 16.36
CA TRP A 277 4.30 -2.96 16.06
C TRP A 277 4.57 -4.00 14.99
N ILE A 278 3.90 -5.17 15.01
CA ILE A 278 3.99 -6.17 13.94
C ILE A 278 3.62 -5.54 12.60
N TYR A 279 2.49 -4.80 12.54
CA TYR A 279 2.07 -4.13 11.33
C TYR A 279 3.10 -3.08 10.86
N ALA A 280 3.57 -2.22 11.76
CA ALA A 280 4.47 -1.12 11.45
C ALA A 280 5.83 -1.63 10.95
N ILE A 281 6.42 -2.62 11.62
CA ILE A 281 7.71 -3.20 11.22
C ILE A 281 7.54 -3.95 9.90
N ALA A 282 6.50 -4.78 9.75
CA ALA A 282 6.29 -5.56 8.54
C ALA A 282 6.03 -4.69 7.31
N ILE A 283 5.21 -3.62 7.43
CA ILE A 283 4.94 -2.73 6.30
C ILE A 283 6.16 -1.87 5.95
N GLY A 284 6.93 -1.43 6.97
CA GLY A 284 8.17 -0.71 6.76
C GLY A 284 9.22 -1.58 6.05
N ALA A 285 9.46 -2.79 6.55
CA ALA A 285 10.40 -3.74 5.95
C ALA A 285 10.04 -4.06 4.50
N PHE A 286 8.76 -4.36 4.24
CA PHE A 286 8.26 -4.63 2.89
C PHE A 286 8.41 -3.43 1.96
N GLN A 287 7.81 -2.28 2.30
CA GLN A 287 7.81 -1.11 1.40
C GLN A 287 9.18 -0.44 1.30
N GLY A 288 9.97 -0.49 2.36
CA GLY A 288 11.33 0.06 2.33
C GLY A 288 12.24 -0.70 1.37
N SER A 289 12.22 -2.04 1.41
CA SER A 289 13.00 -2.85 0.46
C SER A 289 12.47 -2.72 -0.98
N PHE A 290 11.17 -2.49 -1.16
CA PHE A 290 10.56 -2.24 -2.47
C PHE A 290 10.91 -0.87 -3.06
N ALA A 291 11.31 0.12 -2.25
CA ALA A 291 11.75 1.41 -2.76
C ALA A 291 12.97 1.29 -3.69
N VAL A 292 13.89 0.38 -3.38
CA VAL A 292 15.10 0.11 -4.18
C VAL A 292 14.98 -1.12 -5.10
N LEU A 293 13.78 -1.69 -5.22
CA LEU A 293 13.53 -2.94 -5.96
C LEU A 293 13.96 -2.85 -7.42
N ALA A 294 13.61 -1.79 -8.12
CA ALA A 294 13.93 -1.65 -9.54
C ALA A 294 15.44 -1.56 -9.77
N LEU A 295 16.20 -0.93 -8.84
CA LEU A 295 17.66 -0.91 -8.88
C LEU A 295 18.24 -2.29 -8.70
N PHE A 296 17.74 -3.06 -7.73
CA PHE A 296 18.15 -4.44 -7.48
C PHE A 296 17.90 -5.34 -8.70
N LEU A 297 16.69 -5.28 -9.26
CA LEU A 297 16.31 -6.07 -10.43
C LEU A 297 17.14 -5.69 -11.66
N ASN A 298 17.45 -4.41 -11.83
CA ASN A 298 18.33 -3.95 -12.90
C ASN A 298 19.76 -4.48 -12.71
N ALA A 299 20.33 -4.32 -11.50
CA ALA A 299 21.72 -4.71 -11.22
C ALA A 299 21.95 -6.23 -11.30
N ARG A 300 20.99 -7.05 -10.84
CA ARG A 300 21.14 -8.51 -10.73
C ARG A 300 20.58 -9.28 -11.92
N PHE A 301 19.48 -8.80 -12.51
CA PHE A 301 18.71 -9.51 -13.54
C PHE A 301 18.53 -8.70 -14.82
N GLN A 302 19.17 -7.53 -14.92
CA GLN A 302 19.12 -6.62 -16.08
C GLN A 302 17.68 -6.26 -16.51
N VAL A 303 16.79 -6.15 -15.53
CA VAL A 303 15.42 -5.70 -15.75
C VAL A 303 15.45 -4.22 -16.09
N THR A 304 14.85 -3.84 -17.21
CA THR A 304 14.81 -2.48 -17.71
C THR A 304 13.45 -1.80 -17.42
N LYS A 305 13.37 -0.49 -17.66
CA LYS A 305 12.13 0.29 -17.54
C LYS A 305 10.98 -0.26 -18.42
N GLU A 306 11.30 -0.90 -19.56
CA GLU A 306 10.33 -1.50 -20.49
C GLU A 306 9.82 -2.87 -20.01
N THR A 307 10.61 -3.59 -19.21
CA THR A 307 10.33 -4.97 -18.79
C THR A 307 9.86 -5.08 -17.34
N ILE A 308 10.10 -4.07 -16.51
CA ILE A 308 9.70 -4.08 -15.09
C ILE A 308 8.18 -4.25 -14.91
N GLY A 309 7.39 -3.80 -15.88
CA GLY A 309 5.94 -4.00 -15.88
C GLY A 309 5.52 -5.46 -15.81
N TYR A 310 6.26 -6.38 -16.45
CA TYR A 310 5.97 -7.83 -16.39
C TYR A 310 6.19 -8.41 -14.99
N PHE A 311 7.23 -7.92 -14.29
CA PHE A 311 7.49 -8.32 -12.91
C PHE A 311 6.30 -7.94 -12.00
N PHE A 312 5.83 -6.70 -12.09
CA PHE A 312 4.70 -6.24 -11.30
C PHE A 312 3.37 -6.88 -11.73
N MET A 313 3.21 -7.18 -13.02
CA MET A 313 2.04 -7.92 -13.50
C MET A 313 1.98 -9.33 -12.87
N TYR A 314 3.11 -10.03 -12.83
CA TYR A 314 3.21 -11.34 -12.18
C TYR A 314 2.87 -11.26 -10.68
N LEU A 315 3.47 -10.31 -9.97
CA LEU A 315 3.24 -10.06 -8.55
C LEU A 315 1.78 -9.67 -8.29
N GLY A 316 1.21 -8.82 -9.12
CA GLY A 316 -0.18 -8.38 -9.04
C GLY A 316 -1.18 -9.51 -9.31
N ALA A 317 -0.93 -10.35 -10.31
CA ALA A 317 -1.78 -11.50 -10.63
C ALA A 317 -1.87 -12.48 -9.45
N ILE A 318 -0.72 -12.81 -8.83
CA ILE A 318 -0.69 -13.68 -7.65
C ILE A 318 -1.39 -12.99 -6.46
N SER A 319 -1.20 -11.68 -6.28
CA SER A 319 -1.86 -10.92 -5.21
C SER A 319 -3.38 -10.97 -5.33
N VAL A 320 -3.92 -10.73 -6.52
CA VAL A 320 -5.37 -10.80 -6.79
C VAL A 320 -5.89 -12.22 -6.57
N PHE A 321 -5.21 -13.22 -7.14
CA PHE A 321 -5.57 -14.63 -6.96
C PHE A 321 -5.63 -15.02 -5.49
N THR A 322 -4.59 -14.67 -4.73
CA THR A 322 -4.50 -14.99 -3.30
C THR A 322 -5.62 -14.34 -2.48
N ARG A 323 -5.87 -13.05 -2.72
CA ARG A 323 -6.89 -12.30 -1.95
C ARG A 323 -8.31 -12.72 -2.28
N VAL A 324 -8.60 -13.03 -3.54
CA VAL A 324 -9.95 -13.36 -3.99
C VAL A 324 -10.29 -14.83 -3.72
N LEU A 325 -9.35 -15.74 -3.93
CA LEU A 325 -9.63 -17.18 -3.92
C LEU A 325 -9.12 -17.91 -2.67
N LEU A 326 -7.97 -17.47 -2.14
CA LEU A 326 -7.30 -18.21 -1.06
C LEU A 326 -7.56 -17.62 0.32
N LEU A 327 -7.52 -16.30 0.48
CA LEU A 327 -7.50 -15.65 1.79
C LEU A 327 -8.66 -16.09 2.69
N GLY A 328 -9.89 -16.10 2.18
CA GLY A 328 -11.07 -16.50 2.98
C GLY A 328 -10.96 -17.93 3.49
N ARG A 329 -10.68 -18.89 2.59
CA ARG A 329 -10.53 -20.31 2.95
C ARG A 329 -9.38 -20.54 3.93
N MET A 330 -8.26 -19.83 3.74
CA MET A 330 -7.09 -19.97 4.61
C MET A 330 -7.35 -19.39 6.00
N VAL A 331 -8.13 -18.31 6.10
CA VAL A 331 -8.60 -17.78 7.40
C VAL A 331 -9.51 -18.80 8.11
N ASP A 332 -10.42 -19.46 7.38
CA ASP A 332 -11.31 -20.46 7.96
C ASP A 332 -10.53 -21.70 8.47
N TRP A 333 -9.47 -22.11 7.77
CA TRP A 333 -8.68 -23.30 8.14
C TRP A 333 -7.65 -23.04 9.24
N PHE A 334 -6.92 -21.92 9.18
CA PHE A 334 -5.77 -21.65 10.06
C PHE A 334 -6.08 -20.64 11.17
N GLY A 335 -7.15 -19.87 11.02
CA GLY A 335 -7.44 -18.71 11.85
C GLY A 335 -6.49 -17.54 11.57
N GLU A 336 -6.89 -16.32 11.95
CA GLU A 336 -6.15 -15.10 11.63
C GLU A 336 -4.76 -15.04 12.28
N ALA A 337 -4.60 -15.55 13.52
CA ALA A 337 -3.33 -15.50 14.23
C ALA A 337 -2.25 -16.39 13.58
N ASN A 338 -2.58 -17.64 13.25
CA ASN A 338 -1.63 -18.54 12.59
C ASN A 338 -1.39 -18.14 11.16
N LEU A 339 -2.43 -17.67 10.45
CA LEU A 339 -2.31 -17.23 9.08
C LEU A 339 -1.44 -15.97 8.98
N SER A 340 -1.53 -15.03 9.93
CA SER A 340 -0.65 -13.87 9.97
C SER A 340 0.83 -14.26 10.17
N ARG A 341 1.12 -15.24 11.03
CA ARG A 341 2.49 -15.77 11.21
C ARG A 341 3.00 -16.47 9.95
N LEU A 342 2.18 -17.33 9.35
CA LEU A 342 2.52 -17.96 8.07
C LEU A 342 2.80 -16.89 7.00
N GLY A 343 1.97 -15.84 6.95
CA GLY A 343 2.16 -14.71 6.05
C GLY A 343 3.50 -14.01 6.25
N ILE A 344 3.91 -13.75 7.50
CA ILE A 344 5.21 -13.15 7.83
C ILE A 344 6.35 -14.06 7.35
N VAL A 345 6.27 -15.37 7.59
CA VAL A 345 7.30 -16.34 7.15
C VAL A 345 7.39 -16.37 5.63
N LEU A 346 6.25 -16.44 4.92
CA LEU A 346 6.23 -16.44 3.46
C LEU A 346 6.80 -15.12 2.89
N LEU A 347 6.44 -13.98 3.49
CA LEU A 347 6.97 -12.67 3.09
C LEU A 347 8.49 -12.59 3.31
N ALA A 348 8.96 -13.03 4.48
CA ALA A 348 10.38 -13.05 4.79
C ALA A 348 11.17 -14.00 3.87
N ALA A 349 10.63 -15.20 3.61
CA ALA A 349 11.24 -16.15 2.69
C ALA A 349 11.26 -15.62 1.25
N GLY A 350 10.19 -14.97 0.80
CA GLY A 350 10.14 -14.35 -0.52
C GLY A 350 11.16 -13.24 -0.69
N VAL A 351 11.24 -12.33 0.28
CA VAL A 351 12.20 -11.22 0.28
C VAL A 351 13.64 -11.74 0.37
N LEU A 352 13.92 -12.72 1.23
CA LEU A 352 15.24 -13.36 1.38
C LEU A 352 15.64 -14.14 0.11
N GLY A 353 14.67 -14.80 -0.51
CA GLY A 353 14.89 -15.60 -1.72
C GLY A 353 15.32 -14.76 -2.92
N MET A 354 14.93 -13.47 -2.99
CA MET A 354 15.30 -12.61 -4.11
C MET A 354 16.83 -12.48 -4.30
N PRO A 355 17.63 -12.07 -3.30
CA PRO A 355 19.08 -11.98 -3.44
C PRO A 355 19.77 -13.35 -3.57
N LEU A 356 19.15 -14.42 -3.09
CA LEU A 356 19.66 -15.79 -3.19
C LEU A 356 19.37 -16.44 -4.55
N SER A 357 18.50 -15.82 -5.37
CA SER A 357 18.13 -16.35 -6.68
C SER A 357 19.28 -16.25 -7.66
N GLY A 358 19.72 -17.40 -8.19
CA GLY A 358 20.74 -17.49 -9.22
C GLY A 358 20.19 -17.44 -10.65
N ASN A 359 18.87 -17.62 -10.81
CA ASN A 359 18.19 -17.59 -12.10
C ASN A 359 16.77 -17.04 -11.95
N LEU A 360 16.12 -16.79 -13.09
CA LEU A 360 14.78 -16.19 -13.12
C LEU A 360 13.68 -17.11 -12.60
N GLY A 361 13.83 -18.42 -12.71
CA GLY A 361 12.88 -19.38 -12.14
C GLY A 361 12.87 -19.32 -10.62
N MET A 362 14.05 -19.29 -9.99
CA MET A 362 14.18 -19.10 -8.54
C MET A 362 13.66 -17.73 -8.11
N LEU A 363 13.95 -16.67 -8.89
CA LEU A 363 13.40 -15.34 -8.62
C LEU A 363 11.88 -15.35 -8.70
N ALA A 364 11.28 -15.96 -9.72
CA ALA A 364 9.84 -16.06 -9.85
C ALA A 364 9.20 -16.79 -8.66
N LEU A 365 9.79 -17.88 -8.19
CA LEU A 365 9.34 -18.60 -7.01
C LEU A 365 9.42 -17.71 -5.74
N ALA A 366 10.56 -17.06 -5.51
CA ALA A 366 10.74 -16.14 -4.38
C ALA A 366 9.73 -15.00 -4.42
N VAL A 367 9.56 -14.38 -5.58
CA VAL A 367 8.62 -13.27 -5.79
C VAL A 367 7.16 -13.71 -5.60
N ALA A 368 6.81 -14.97 -5.93
CA ALA A 368 5.45 -15.50 -5.69
C ALA A 368 5.08 -15.55 -4.20
N LEU A 369 6.04 -15.75 -3.31
CA LEU A 369 5.81 -15.80 -1.87
C LEU A 369 5.45 -14.43 -1.28
N ILE A 370 5.88 -13.32 -1.91
CA ILE A 370 5.67 -11.96 -1.42
C ILE A 370 4.18 -11.59 -1.39
N PRO A 371 3.40 -11.69 -2.48
CA PRO A 371 1.97 -11.39 -2.45
C PRO A 371 1.17 -12.34 -1.57
N LEU A 372 1.55 -13.62 -1.47
CA LEU A 372 0.98 -14.56 -0.50
C LEU A 372 1.20 -14.05 0.93
N GLY A 373 2.45 -13.72 1.26
CA GLY A 373 2.82 -13.20 2.57
C GLY A 373 2.08 -11.92 2.92
N THR A 374 2.03 -10.93 2.02
CA THR A 374 1.33 -9.66 2.27
C THR A 374 -0.19 -9.85 2.40
N ALA A 375 -0.80 -10.73 1.60
CA ALA A 375 -2.22 -11.01 1.65
C ALA A 375 -2.64 -11.67 2.97
N PHE A 376 -1.79 -12.51 3.55
CA PHE A 376 -2.07 -13.20 4.81
C PHE A 376 -1.69 -12.36 6.03
N THR A 377 -0.63 -11.56 5.97
CA THR A 377 -0.16 -10.78 7.13
C THR A 377 -1.07 -9.58 7.42
N PHE A 378 -1.18 -8.63 6.50
CA PHE A 378 -1.76 -7.32 6.81
C PHE A 378 -3.25 -7.36 7.15
N PRO A 379 -4.12 -8.05 6.39
CA PRO A 379 -5.53 -8.16 6.76
C PRO A 379 -5.75 -8.91 8.07
N CYS A 380 -5.00 -9.99 8.32
CA CYS A 380 -5.17 -10.78 9.54
C CYS A 380 -4.71 -10.02 10.79
N VAL A 381 -3.57 -9.31 10.73
CA VAL A 381 -3.10 -8.45 11.83
C VAL A 381 -4.12 -7.34 12.14
N THR A 382 -4.69 -6.73 11.10
CA THR A 382 -5.71 -5.68 11.27
C THR A 382 -7.02 -6.25 11.83
N ALA A 383 -7.45 -7.42 11.39
CA ALA A 383 -8.63 -8.12 11.92
C ALA A 383 -8.44 -8.49 13.40
N LEU A 384 -7.28 -9.05 13.78
CA LEU A 384 -6.93 -9.35 15.17
C LEU A 384 -6.94 -8.08 16.02
N LEU A 385 -6.35 -6.97 15.54
CA LEU A 385 -6.37 -5.70 16.24
C LEU A 385 -7.80 -5.24 16.53
N SER A 386 -8.70 -5.36 15.55
CA SER A 386 -10.10 -4.98 15.72
C SER A 386 -10.86 -5.84 16.74
N ARG A 387 -10.41 -7.07 17.00
CA ARG A 387 -11.02 -8.00 17.99
C ARG A 387 -10.51 -7.78 19.40
N VAL A 388 -9.24 -7.39 19.52
CA VAL A 388 -8.59 -7.17 20.85
C VAL A 388 -9.07 -5.88 21.51
N ILE A 389 -9.60 -4.94 20.72
CA ILE A 389 -9.95 -3.59 21.18
C ILE A 389 -11.46 -3.46 21.34
N ALA A 390 -11.88 -2.76 22.42
CA ALA A 390 -13.28 -2.43 22.66
C ALA A 390 -13.87 -1.62 21.47
N ALA A 391 -15.15 -1.82 21.16
CA ALA A 391 -15.79 -1.21 20.01
C ALA A 391 -15.66 0.34 19.98
N ARG A 392 -15.74 0.98 21.16
CA ARG A 392 -15.60 2.43 21.33
C ARG A 392 -14.23 2.97 20.94
N ASP A 393 -13.13 2.21 21.19
CA ASP A 393 -11.76 2.65 20.97
C ASP A 393 -11.21 2.15 19.62
N ARG A 394 -11.97 1.31 18.89
CA ARG A 394 -11.53 0.65 17.66
C ARG A 394 -11.02 1.63 16.60
N GLY A 395 -11.74 2.72 16.37
CA GLY A 395 -11.34 3.75 15.40
C GLY A 395 -10.01 4.41 15.77
N LEU A 396 -9.78 4.69 17.05
CA LEU A 396 -8.55 5.29 17.56
C LEU A 396 -7.34 4.37 17.31
N TYR A 397 -7.42 3.10 17.71
CA TYR A 397 -6.31 2.16 17.57
C TYR A 397 -6.04 1.75 16.10
N MET A 398 -7.10 1.65 15.28
CA MET A 398 -6.94 1.46 13.83
C MET A 398 -6.25 2.66 13.16
N GLY A 399 -6.59 3.88 13.59
CA GLY A 399 -5.89 5.10 13.17
C GLY A 399 -4.42 5.10 13.60
N MET A 400 -4.13 4.64 14.81
CA MET A 400 -2.76 4.50 15.31
C MET A 400 -1.96 3.47 14.51
N GLN A 401 -2.55 2.32 14.17
CA GLN A 401 -1.91 1.34 13.29
C GLN A 401 -1.49 1.99 11.97
N GLN A 402 -2.34 2.82 11.38
CA GLN A 402 -2.01 3.53 10.14
C GLN A 402 -0.93 4.60 10.35
N THR A 403 -0.94 5.31 11.48
CA THR A 403 0.08 6.32 11.81
C THR A 403 1.45 5.66 12.01
N TYR A 404 1.55 4.62 12.82
CA TYR A 404 2.81 3.87 13.02
C TYR A 404 3.30 3.24 11.72
N GLY A 405 2.40 2.65 10.93
CA GLY A 405 2.71 2.16 9.60
C GLY A 405 3.19 3.27 8.67
N GLY A 406 2.60 4.48 8.73
CA GLY A 406 3.02 5.66 7.98
C GLY A 406 4.43 6.12 8.35
N VAL A 407 4.73 6.20 9.65
CA VAL A 407 6.09 6.53 10.14
C VAL A 407 7.12 5.50 9.66
N SER A 408 6.78 4.21 9.74
CA SER A 408 7.66 3.15 9.23
C SER A 408 7.90 3.25 7.72
N ARG A 409 6.90 3.66 6.94
CA ARG A 409 7.03 3.89 5.49
C ARG A 409 7.90 5.11 5.15
N ILE A 410 8.15 6.00 6.11
CA ILE A 410 9.10 7.12 5.95
C ILE A 410 10.51 6.67 6.33
N ILE A 411 10.67 6.04 7.49
CA ILE A 411 11.98 5.70 8.05
C ILE A 411 12.62 4.52 7.32
N ALA A 412 11.84 3.48 7.01
CA ALA A 412 12.39 2.25 6.44
C ALA A 412 13.02 2.44 5.05
N PRO A 413 12.42 3.16 4.08
CA PRO A 413 13.09 3.44 2.81
C PRO A 413 14.45 4.13 2.99
N LEU A 414 14.56 5.09 3.91
CA LEU A 414 15.81 5.80 4.17
C LEU A 414 16.90 4.85 4.65
N PHE A 415 16.58 3.96 5.59
CA PHE A 415 17.52 2.93 6.05
C PHE A 415 17.91 1.96 4.94
N PHE A 416 16.95 1.48 4.15
CA PHE A 416 17.21 0.52 3.09
C PHE A 416 17.94 1.13 1.90
N GLY A 417 17.68 2.41 1.58
CA GLY A 417 18.46 3.15 0.58
C GLY A 417 19.92 3.33 0.99
N TRP A 418 20.15 3.69 2.26
CA TRP A 418 21.48 3.75 2.83
C TRP A 418 22.18 2.39 2.79
N ALA A 419 21.50 1.33 3.18
CA ALA A 419 22.05 -0.04 3.14
C ALA A 419 22.37 -0.49 1.71
N PHE A 420 21.55 -0.09 0.74
CA PHE A 420 21.78 -0.37 -0.68
C PHE A 420 23.07 0.29 -1.19
N ASP A 421 23.27 1.56 -0.86
CA ASP A 421 24.42 2.34 -1.36
C ASP A 421 25.74 2.00 -0.64
N HIS A 422 25.72 1.70 0.68
CA HIS A 422 26.93 1.54 1.49
C HIS A 422 27.30 0.09 1.80
N ILE A 423 26.32 -0.82 1.90
CA ILE A 423 26.58 -2.21 2.23
C ILE A 423 26.51 -3.09 0.97
N GLY A 424 25.55 -2.80 0.09
CA GLY A 424 25.43 -3.47 -1.20
C GLY A 424 23.99 -3.74 -1.63
N VAL A 425 23.86 -4.07 -2.91
CA VAL A 425 22.58 -4.22 -3.63
C VAL A 425 21.62 -5.21 -2.97
N SER A 426 22.13 -6.25 -2.31
CA SER A 426 21.35 -7.30 -1.63
C SER A 426 21.02 -7.00 -0.17
N ALA A 427 21.73 -6.06 0.47
CA ALA A 427 21.61 -5.78 1.90
C ALA A 427 20.18 -5.39 2.34
N PRO A 428 19.42 -4.56 1.61
CA PRO A 428 18.05 -4.22 1.96
C PRO A 428 17.14 -5.44 2.17
N TYR A 429 17.33 -6.49 1.36
CA TYR A 429 16.51 -7.70 1.39
C TYR A 429 16.85 -8.60 2.58
N TYR A 430 18.13 -8.69 2.94
CA TYR A 430 18.58 -9.41 4.14
C TYR A 430 18.05 -8.75 5.40
N PHE A 431 18.19 -7.42 5.53
CA PHE A 431 17.65 -6.68 6.66
C PHE A 431 16.11 -6.73 6.71
N SER A 432 15.45 -6.58 5.57
CA SER A 432 13.99 -6.69 5.49
C SER A 432 13.51 -8.05 6.00
N SER A 433 14.12 -9.14 5.56
CA SER A 433 13.79 -10.50 6.02
C SER A 433 14.05 -10.66 7.51
N ALA A 434 15.18 -10.15 8.03
CA ALA A 434 15.50 -10.21 9.45
C ALA A 434 14.46 -9.45 10.29
N PHE A 435 14.07 -8.23 9.89
CA PHE A 435 13.03 -7.46 10.58
C PHE A 435 11.66 -8.17 10.54
N LEU A 436 11.29 -8.75 9.40
CA LEU A 436 10.06 -9.53 9.28
C LEU A 436 10.09 -10.74 10.24
N LEU A 437 11.14 -11.52 10.27
CA LEU A 437 11.27 -12.66 11.16
C LEU A 437 11.28 -12.23 12.64
N ALA A 438 11.92 -11.12 12.96
CA ALA A 438 11.89 -10.57 14.33
C ALA A 438 10.47 -10.25 14.81
N THR A 439 9.54 -9.89 13.90
CA THR A 439 8.14 -9.67 14.30
C THR A 439 7.42 -10.93 14.76
N LEU A 440 7.90 -12.12 14.42
CA LEU A 440 7.32 -13.38 14.91
C LEU A 440 7.40 -13.48 16.42
N SER A 441 8.46 -12.94 17.05
CA SER A 441 8.58 -12.91 18.52
C SER A 441 7.45 -12.12 19.17
N LEU A 442 6.98 -11.05 18.51
CA LEU A 442 5.83 -10.26 18.99
C LEU A 442 4.50 -10.99 18.77
N GLY A 443 4.45 -11.97 17.87
CA GLY A 443 3.27 -12.76 17.54
C GLY A 443 2.94 -13.89 18.54
N PHE A 444 3.88 -14.30 19.41
CA PHE A 444 3.65 -15.42 20.32
C PHE A 444 2.55 -15.12 21.35
N GLY A 445 1.66 -16.09 21.58
CA GLY A 445 0.57 -15.97 22.57
C GLY A 445 -0.62 -15.11 22.12
N LEU A 446 -0.67 -14.66 20.86
CA LEU A 446 -1.84 -13.94 20.33
C LEU A 446 -3.01 -14.87 19.95
N ASP A 447 -2.80 -16.19 19.93
CA ASP A 447 -3.82 -17.19 19.60
C ASP A 447 -5.02 -17.17 20.57
N GLN A 448 -4.76 -16.86 21.83
CA GLN A 448 -5.81 -16.77 22.84
C GLN A 448 -6.85 -15.68 22.54
N TYR A 449 -6.49 -14.67 21.74
CA TYR A 449 -7.36 -13.56 21.34
C TYR A 449 -8.07 -13.82 20.00
N ALA A 450 -7.66 -14.84 19.26
CA ALA A 450 -8.27 -15.21 17.99
C ALA A 450 -9.62 -15.95 18.16
N ARG A 451 -9.94 -16.46 19.36
CA ARG A 451 -11.17 -17.20 19.64
C ARG A 451 -12.36 -16.25 19.84
N PRO A 452 -13.50 -16.47 19.18
CA PRO A 452 -14.73 -15.69 19.42
C PRO A 452 -15.16 -15.84 20.89
N GLY A 453 -15.36 -14.72 21.60
CA GLY A 453 -15.93 -14.71 22.95
C GLY A 453 -14.98 -14.33 24.08
N ARG A 454 -13.67 -14.15 23.87
CA ARG A 454 -12.77 -13.59 24.87
C ARG A 454 -12.42 -12.13 24.57
N LEU A 455 -13.38 -11.24 24.78
CA LEU A 455 -13.10 -9.82 24.99
C LEU A 455 -12.54 -9.67 26.42
N ILE A 456 -11.23 -9.66 26.57
CA ILE A 456 -10.63 -9.15 27.80
C ILE A 456 -10.48 -7.64 27.60
N ALA A 457 -11.55 -6.90 27.89
CA ALA A 457 -11.42 -5.48 28.11
C ALA A 457 -10.46 -5.29 29.31
N PRO A 458 -9.42 -4.45 29.20
CA PRO A 458 -8.52 -4.17 30.34
C PRO A 458 -9.25 -3.62 31.57
N GLU A 459 -10.48 -3.13 31.41
CA GLU A 459 -11.34 -2.61 32.46
C GLU A 459 -11.97 -3.70 33.36
N ALA A 460 -12.12 -4.94 32.88
CA ALA A 460 -12.67 -5.99 33.72
C ALA A 460 -11.71 -6.44 34.86
N ALA A 461 -10.41 -6.24 34.68
CA ALA A 461 -9.44 -6.50 35.73
C ALA A 461 -9.42 -5.35 36.77
N GLY A 462 -9.54 -4.10 36.33
CA GLY A 462 -9.57 -2.91 37.19
C GLY A 462 -10.88 -2.73 37.96
N LEU A 463 -12.01 -3.12 37.38
CA LEU A 463 -13.32 -3.09 38.04
C LEU A 463 -13.49 -4.21 39.06
N LYS A 464 -12.88 -5.38 38.84
CA LYS A 464 -12.88 -6.45 39.86
C LYS A 464 -12.02 -6.10 41.05
N VAL A 465 -10.92 -5.37 40.89
CA VAL A 465 -10.09 -4.89 42.00
C VAL A 465 -10.83 -3.81 42.80
N LYS A 466 -11.46 -2.82 42.12
CA LYS A 466 -12.25 -1.81 42.83
C LYS A 466 -13.54 -2.34 43.49
N ALA A 467 -14.20 -3.32 42.89
CA ALA A 467 -15.36 -3.94 43.49
C ALA A 467 -14.97 -4.86 44.69
N SER A 468 -13.78 -5.45 44.68
CA SER A 468 -13.23 -6.21 45.82
C SER A 468 -12.78 -5.29 46.96
N GLU A 469 -12.22 -4.12 46.65
CA GLU A 469 -11.83 -3.12 47.65
C GLU A 469 -13.06 -2.45 48.29
N ALA A 470 -14.09 -2.12 47.49
CA ALA A 470 -15.34 -1.57 48.02
C ALA A 470 -16.14 -2.57 48.90
N ALA A 471 -16.11 -3.86 48.54
CA ALA A 471 -16.75 -4.91 49.33
C ALA A 471 -16.02 -5.25 50.64
N THR A 472 -14.71 -4.92 50.70
CA THR A 472 -13.94 -5.06 51.97
C THR A 472 -14.15 -3.87 52.91
N GLU A 473 -14.40 -2.66 52.36
CA GLU A 473 -14.70 -1.47 53.19
C GLU A 473 -16.13 -1.46 53.75
N GLU A 474 -17.13 -2.09 53.07
CA GLU A 474 -18.49 -2.23 53.61
C GLU A 474 -18.65 -3.36 54.62
N GLY A 475 -17.66 -4.23 54.80
CA GLY A 475 -17.67 -5.31 55.79
C GLY A 475 -17.02 -4.98 57.13
N GLU A 476 -16.42 -3.78 57.29
CA GLU A 476 -15.76 -3.32 58.52
C GLU A 476 -16.49 -2.18 59.24
N THR A 477 -17.70 -1.82 58.82
CA THR A 477 -18.59 -0.92 59.54
C THR A 477 -19.83 -1.70 60.04
#